data_1e41b126d662365c0fe61bec416fb05a
#
_entry.id   1e41b126d662365c0fe61bec416fb05a
#
_cell.length_a   1.000
_cell.length_b   1.000
_cell.length_c   1.000
_cell.angle_alpha   90.00
_cell.angle_beta   90.00
_cell.angle_gamma   90.00
#
_symmetry.space_group_name_H-M   'P 1'
#
loop_
_entity.id
_entity.type
_entity.pdbx_description
1 polymer ?
#
loop_
_entity_poly.entity_id
_entity_poly.type
_entity_poly.pdbx_seq_one_letter_code
_entity_poly.pdbx_strand_id
1 'polypeptide(L)'
;MNVLAAFIFFTRLPFWRLGEVPSDSFKHVVPYWPVVGWLTGGVMAAVLWLAAQVFPMPAAWLCAIIARLLLTGCLHEDGLADFFDGFGGGRTREQTLAIMKDSHIGSYGVIGLIIYFLLLFQLHALPLDLLCALAFCGDCWSKFTAAQLINFLPYARKEEESKAHVVYQRMRVSEFLLALAGGALPLVCLLPFGMWLVALFPVVVFAALCRLMKRRLNGYTGDCCGAMFLLCELAFYLGSLWMYHYY
;
A
#
# COMPACT_ATOMS: atom_id res chain seq x y z
N MET A 1 -2.09 3.92 21.86
CA MET A 1 -3.44 3.90 21.24
C MET A 1 -3.38 4.00 19.73
N ASN A 2 -2.62 4.94 19.13
CA ASN A 2 -2.55 5.13 17.66
C ASN A 2 -2.04 3.89 16.89
N VAL A 3 -1.07 3.14 17.45
CA VAL A 3 -0.61 1.86 16.86
C VAL A 3 -1.75 0.86 16.78
N LEU A 4 -2.51 0.69 17.86
CA LEU A 4 -3.66 -0.23 17.90
C LEU A 4 -4.74 0.21 16.90
N ALA A 5 -5.01 1.53 16.82
CA ALA A 5 -5.90 2.10 15.81
C ALA A 5 -5.47 1.74 14.38
N ALA A 6 -4.16 1.79 14.09
CA ALA A 6 -3.63 1.45 12.77
C ALA A 6 -3.85 -0.03 12.43
N PHE A 7 -3.61 -0.96 13.36
CA PHE A 7 -3.90 -2.38 13.14
C PHE A 7 -5.40 -2.64 12.95
N ILE A 8 -6.27 -2.00 13.73
CA ILE A 8 -7.73 -2.07 13.55
C ILE A 8 -8.15 -1.56 12.18
N PHE A 9 -7.56 -0.44 11.74
CA PHE A 9 -7.97 0.23 10.50
C PHE A 9 -7.50 -0.52 9.24
N PHE A 10 -6.26 -1.00 9.24
CA PHE A 10 -5.62 -1.58 8.05
C PHE A 10 -5.70 -3.11 7.97
N THR A 11 -6.30 -3.78 8.97
CA THR A 11 -6.45 -5.25 8.95
C THR A 11 -7.84 -5.69 9.37
N ARG A 12 -8.22 -6.91 9.00
CA ARG A 12 -9.45 -7.57 9.44
C ARG A 12 -9.29 -8.37 10.73
N LEU A 13 -8.10 -8.35 11.33
CA LEU A 13 -7.87 -9.04 12.59
C LEU A 13 -8.60 -8.34 13.74
N PRO A 14 -9.08 -9.10 14.75
CA PRO A 14 -9.93 -8.58 15.80
C PRO A 14 -9.16 -7.79 16.88
N PHE A 15 -8.30 -6.87 16.45
CA PHE A 15 -7.50 -6.02 17.36
C PHE A 15 -8.38 -5.11 18.24
N TRP A 16 -9.63 -4.82 17.84
CA TRP A 16 -10.60 -4.09 18.66
C TRP A 16 -10.94 -4.79 19.99
N ARG A 17 -10.65 -6.12 20.10
CA ARG A 17 -10.82 -6.88 21.34
C ARG A 17 -9.75 -6.59 22.38
N LEU A 18 -8.62 -5.99 21.98
CA LEU A 18 -7.50 -5.68 22.87
C LEU A 18 -7.71 -4.41 23.69
N GLY A 19 -8.70 -3.58 23.37
CA GLY A 19 -9.03 -2.38 24.10
C GLY A 19 -9.81 -1.37 23.27
N GLU A 20 -10.43 -0.42 23.96
CA GLU A 20 -11.12 0.70 23.33
C GLU A 20 -10.12 1.72 22.78
N VAL A 21 -10.37 2.18 21.57
CA VAL A 21 -9.54 3.16 20.88
C VAL A 21 -10.34 4.44 20.68
N PRO A 22 -9.87 5.59 21.20
CA PRO A 22 -10.51 6.88 20.95
C PRO A 22 -10.60 7.19 19.45
N SER A 23 -11.72 7.77 19.01
CA SER A 23 -11.95 8.10 17.59
C SER A 23 -10.86 9.03 17.01
N ASP A 24 -10.30 9.94 17.82
CA ASP A 24 -9.23 10.83 17.39
C ASP A 24 -7.93 10.08 17.03
N SER A 25 -7.69 8.90 17.61
CA SER A 25 -6.53 8.05 17.24
C SER A 25 -6.54 7.61 15.78
N PHE A 26 -7.71 7.52 15.13
CA PHE A 26 -7.83 7.16 13.71
C PHE A 26 -7.34 8.25 12.76
N LYS A 27 -7.26 9.51 13.22
CA LYS A 27 -6.64 10.60 12.44
C LYS A 27 -5.12 10.47 12.34
N HIS A 28 -4.52 9.63 13.20
CA HIS A 28 -3.08 9.40 13.31
C HIS A 28 -2.65 7.96 12.94
N VAL A 29 -3.42 7.22 12.17
CA VAL A 29 -3.09 5.82 11.82
C VAL A 29 -2.00 5.72 10.73
N VAL A 30 -1.94 6.68 9.82
CA VAL A 30 -1.04 6.65 8.66
C VAL A 30 0.45 6.61 9.03
N PRO A 31 0.95 7.32 10.04
CA PRO A 31 2.34 7.21 10.49
C PRO A 31 2.74 5.78 10.92
N TYR A 32 1.79 4.98 11.37
CA TYR A 32 2.02 3.60 11.83
C TYR A 32 1.79 2.55 10.74
N TRP A 33 1.41 2.98 9.54
CA TRP A 33 1.16 2.07 8.42
C TRP A 33 2.37 1.19 8.05
N PRO A 34 3.64 1.69 8.02
CA PRO A 34 4.80 0.84 7.82
C PRO A 34 4.97 -0.24 8.91
N VAL A 35 4.57 0.05 10.17
CA VAL A 35 4.58 -0.93 11.26
C VAL A 35 3.53 -2.02 11.04
N VAL A 36 2.34 -1.66 10.53
CA VAL A 36 1.36 -2.66 10.07
C VAL A 36 1.93 -3.50 8.92
N GLY A 37 2.81 -2.93 8.10
CA GLY A 37 3.56 -3.62 7.06
C GLY A 37 4.39 -4.82 7.58
N TRP A 38 4.91 -4.73 8.81
CA TRP A 38 5.60 -5.86 9.44
C TRP A 38 4.68 -7.07 9.62
N LEU A 39 3.42 -6.85 9.93
CA LEU A 39 2.44 -7.93 10.01
C LEU A 39 2.02 -8.40 8.62
N THR A 40 1.60 -7.47 7.73
CA THR A 40 1.04 -7.84 6.42
C THR A 40 2.09 -8.43 5.49
N GLY A 41 3.27 -7.83 5.39
CA GLY A 41 4.42 -8.35 4.64
C GLY A 41 4.99 -9.62 5.28
N GLY A 42 5.04 -9.69 6.62
CA GLY A 42 5.48 -10.87 7.36
C GLY A 42 4.57 -12.08 7.13
N VAL A 43 3.25 -11.90 7.16
CA VAL A 43 2.28 -12.97 6.83
C VAL A 43 2.44 -13.38 5.37
N MET A 44 2.61 -12.44 4.46
CA MET A 44 2.82 -12.73 3.04
C MET A 44 4.08 -13.56 2.81
N ALA A 45 5.21 -13.19 3.44
CA ALA A 45 6.47 -13.93 3.36
C ALA A 45 6.37 -15.33 4.01
N ALA A 46 5.72 -15.44 5.17
CA ALA A 46 5.54 -16.70 5.86
C ALA A 46 4.64 -17.66 5.07
N VAL A 47 3.53 -17.19 4.53
CA VAL A 47 2.63 -18.01 3.70
C VAL A 47 3.33 -18.43 2.41
N LEU A 48 4.09 -17.55 1.77
CA LEU A 48 4.90 -17.90 0.60
C LEU A 48 5.87 -19.04 0.92
N TRP A 49 6.65 -18.89 2.00
CA TRP A 49 7.64 -19.89 2.39
C TRP A 49 7.00 -21.24 2.71
N LEU A 50 5.91 -21.26 3.47
CA LEU A 50 5.17 -22.48 3.80
C LEU A 50 4.54 -23.13 2.57
N ALA A 51 3.88 -22.33 1.72
CA ALA A 51 3.23 -22.85 0.52
C ALA A 51 4.24 -23.41 -0.50
N ALA A 52 5.43 -22.84 -0.59
CA ALA A 52 6.49 -23.34 -1.47
C ALA A 52 7.06 -24.70 -1.08
N GLN A 53 6.79 -25.18 0.15
CA GLN A 53 7.15 -26.55 0.55
C GLN A 53 6.23 -27.60 -0.08
N VAL A 54 5.05 -27.19 -0.56
CA VAL A 54 4.00 -28.10 -1.04
C VAL A 54 3.61 -27.81 -2.49
N PHE A 55 3.66 -26.56 -2.91
CA PHE A 55 3.23 -26.10 -4.22
C PHE A 55 4.38 -25.54 -5.06
N PRO A 56 4.28 -25.57 -6.39
CA PRO A 56 5.22 -24.84 -7.24
C PRO A 56 5.11 -23.32 -7.01
N MET A 57 6.21 -22.59 -7.27
CA MET A 57 6.34 -21.15 -7.00
C MET A 57 5.16 -20.29 -7.48
N PRO A 58 4.59 -20.47 -8.69
CA PRO A 58 3.42 -19.69 -9.11
C PRO A 58 2.23 -19.82 -8.17
N ALA A 59 1.93 -21.04 -7.70
CA ALA A 59 0.83 -21.30 -6.79
C ALA A 59 1.15 -20.80 -5.37
N ALA A 60 2.38 -21.00 -4.88
CA ALA A 60 2.83 -20.50 -3.60
C ALA A 60 2.73 -18.97 -3.51
N TRP A 61 3.14 -18.27 -4.57
CA TRP A 61 3.03 -16.81 -4.64
C TRP A 61 1.57 -16.33 -4.64
N LEU A 62 0.68 -17.02 -5.36
CA LEU A 62 -0.76 -16.73 -5.29
C LEU A 62 -1.31 -16.93 -3.89
N CYS A 63 -0.92 -17.98 -3.16
CA CYS A 63 -1.33 -18.17 -1.77
C CYS A 63 -0.90 -16.99 -0.88
N ALA A 64 0.32 -16.48 -1.07
CA ALA A 64 0.82 -15.31 -0.33
C ALA A 64 0.01 -14.03 -0.64
N ILE A 65 -0.30 -13.80 -1.92
CA ILE A 65 -1.16 -12.67 -2.33
C ILE A 65 -2.55 -12.80 -1.71
N ILE A 66 -3.18 -13.99 -1.79
CA ILE A 66 -4.50 -14.24 -1.19
C ILE A 66 -4.47 -14.01 0.33
N ALA A 67 -3.43 -14.46 1.03
CA ALA A 67 -3.30 -14.26 2.46
C ALA A 67 -3.29 -12.76 2.83
N ARG A 68 -2.57 -11.92 2.07
CA ARG A 68 -2.58 -10.46 2.27
C ARG A 68 -3.97 -9.87 1.98
N LEU A 69 -4.60 -10.25 0.89
CA LEU A 69 -5.95 -9.78 0.54
C LEU A 69 -6.97 -10.08 1.64
N LEU A 70 -6.95 -11.29 2.19
CA LEU A 70 -7.81 -11.68 3.30
C LEU A 70 -7.49 -10.91 4.58
N LEU A 71 -6.20 -10.71 4.87
CA LEU A 71 -5.74 -10.01 6.07
C LEU A 71 -6.13 -8.53 6.06
N THR A 72 -6.05 -7.85 4.90
CA THR A 72 -6.41 -6.44 4.73
C THR A 72 -7.87 -6.23 4.33
N GLY A 73 -8.56 -7.29 3.92
CA GLY A 73 -9.93 -7.23 3.41
C GLY A 73 -10.04 -6.46 2.09
N CYS A 74 -9.02 -6.53 1.24
CA CYS A 74 -8.93 -5.85 -0.06
C CYS A 74 -9.06 -4.32 0.03
N LEU A 75 -8.78 -3.73 1.21
CA LEU A 75 -8.95 -2.28 1.46
C LEU A 75 -8.19 -1.40 0.44
N HIS A 76 -6.99 -1.83 0.09
CA HIS A 76 -6.11 -1.05 -0.78
C HIS A 76 -6.45 -1.28 -2.25
N GLU A 77 -6.84 -2.49 -2.60
CA GLU A 77 -7.25 -2.90 -3.94
C GLU A 77 -8.56 -2.24 -4.35
N ASP A 78 -9.50 -2.08 -3.42
CA ASP A 78 -10.72 -1.27 -3.59
C ASP A 78 -10.35 0.18 -3.91
N GLY A 79 -9.46 0.79 -3.12
CA GLY A 79 -8.96 2.14 -3.38
C GLY A 79 -8.22 2.28 -4.72
N LEU A 80 -7.50 1.24 -5.17
CA LEU A 80 -6.84 1.23 -6.48
C LEU A 80 -7.86 1.20 -7.62
N ALA A 81 -8.92 0.39 -7.49
CA ALA A 81 -10.00 0.35 -8.47
C ALA A 81 -10.71 1.70 -8.60
N ASP A 82 -11.11 2.29 -7.46
CA ASP A 82 -11.74 3.61 -7.41
C ASP A 82 -10.84 4.71 -7.99
N PHE A 83 -9.54 4.63 -7.72
CA PHE A 83 -8.56 5.55 -8.29
C PHE A 83 -8.51 5.43 -9.82
N PHE A 84 -8.43 4.23 -10.37
CA PHE A 84 -8.43 4.04 -11.82
C PHE A 84 -9.73 4.50 -12.47
N ASP A 85 -10.88 4.19 -11.88
CA ASP A 85 -12.17 4.64 -12.39
C ASP A 85 -12.31 6.17 -12.34
N GLY A 86 -11.96 6.77 -11.21
CA GLY A 86 -12.05 8.22 -11.05
C GLY A 86 -11.11 8.99 -11.98
N PHE A 87 -9.85 8.57 -12.07
CA PHE A 87 -8.86 9.26 -12.89
C PHE A 87 -8.96 8.92 -14.38
N GLY A 88 -9.51 7.75 -14.73
CA GLY A 88 -9.78 7.34 -16.11
C GLY A 88 -11.06 7.96 -16.67
N GLY A 89 -12.16 7.96 -15.88
CA GLY A 89 -13.48 8.40 -16.33
C GLY A 89 -13.79 9.89 -16.06
N GLY A 90 -13.26 10.47 -14.98
CA GLY A 90 -13.52 11.85 -14.59
C GLY A 90 -12.76 12.87 -15.44
N ARG A 91 -13.45 13.91 -15.91
CA ARG A 91 -12.83 15.03 -16.64
C ARG A 91 -12.59 16.26 -15.75
N THR A 92 -13.44 16.47 -14.75
CA THR A 92 -13.31 17.52 -13.74
C THR A 92 -13.00 16.94 -12.38
N ARG A 93 -12.57 17.77 -11.44
CA ARG A 93 -12.32 17.38 -10.04
C ARG A 93 -13.58 16.77 -9.42
N GLU A 94 -14.73 17.41 -9.61
CA GLU A 94 -16.02 17.00 -9.06
C GLU A 94 -16.44 15.63 -9.62
N GLN A 95 -16.32 15.43 -10.92
CA GLN A 95 -16.62 14.15 -11.58
C GLN A 95 -15.69 13.05 -11.07
N THR A 96 -14.37 13.31 -10.99
CA THR A 96 -13.40 12.35 -10.47
C THR A 96 -13.76 11.94 -9.04
N LEU A 97 -14.06 12.91 -8.16
CA LEU A 97 -14.46 12.61 -6.78
C LEU A 97 -15.81 11.88 -6.69
N ALA A 98 -16.78 12.21 -7.57
CA ALA A 98 -18.07 11.53 -7.61
C ALA A 98 -17.91 10.05 -8.03
N ILE A 99 -17.13 9.77 -9.09
CA ILE A 99 -16.84 8.41 -9.54
C ILE A 99 -16.15 7.61 -8.43
N MET A 100 -15.11 8.16 -7.79
CA MET A 100 -14.41 7.49 -6.68
C MET A 100 -15.28 7.24 -5.44
N LYS A 101 -16.45 7.89 -5.31
CA LYS A 101 -17.39 7.68 -4.21
C LYS A 101 -18.45 6.64 -4.56
N ASP A 102 -18.66 6.35 -5.83
CA ASP A 102 -19.60 5.33 -6.29
C ASP A 102 -19.09 3.93 -5.88
N SER A 103 -19.97 3.11 -5.34
CA SER A 103 -19.66 1.73 -4.94
C SER A 103 -19.60 0.75 -6.13
N HIS A 104 -19.96 1.19 -7.35
CA HIS A 104 -19.90 0.36 -8.54
C HIS A 104 -18.53 0.46 -9.19
N ILE A 105 -17.93 -0.71 -9.46
CA ILE A 105 -16.68 -0.76 -10.19
C ILE A 105 -16.90 -0.49 -11.68
N GLY A 106 -16.09 0.38 -12.27
CA GLY A 106 -16.09 0.68 -13.68
C GLY A 106 -15.05 -0.14 -14.46
N SER A 107 -15.04 0.04 -15.78
CA SER A 107 -14.13 -0.68 -16.67
C SER A 107 -12.65 -0.33 -16.43
N TYR A 108 -12.33 0.91 -16.07
CA TYR A 108 -10.96 1.31 -15.75
C TYR A 108 -10.44 0.62 -14.50
N GLY A 109 -11.27 0.50 -13.45
CA GLY A 109 -10.94 -0.22 -12.22
C GLY A 109 -10.69 -1.70 -12.49
N VAL A 110 -11.59 -2.36 -13.24
CA VAL A 110 -11.44 -3.77 -13.61
C VAL A 110 -10.16 -4.02 -14.39
N ILE A 111 -9.91 -3.24 -15.46
CA ILE A 111 -8.71 -3.39 -16.29
C ILE A 111 -7.46 -3.10 -15.47
N GLY A 112 -7.50 -2.04 -14.64
CA GLY A 112 -6.38 -1.66 -13.78
C GLY A 112 -6.01 -2.75 -12.77
N LEU A 113 -6.98 -3.35 -12.11
CA LEU A 113 -6.75 -4.48 -11.19
C LEU A 113 -6.20 -5.71 -11.90
N ILE A 114 -6.74 -6.06 -13.07
CA ILE A 114 -6.23 -7.20 -13.86
C ILE A 114 -4.75 -6.98 -14.20
N ILE A 115 -4.40 -5.79 -14.72
CA ILE A 115 -3.01 -5.48 -15.07
C ILE A 115 -2.12 -5.48 -13.81
N TYR A 116 -2.59 -4.89 -12.70
CA TYR A 116 -1.87 -4.90 -11.44
C TYR A 116 -1.54 -6.32 -10.97
N PHE A 117 -2.52 -7.20 -10.92
CA PHE A 117 -2.29 -8.59 -10.47
C PHE A 117 -1.47 -9.41 -11.47
N LEU A 118 -1.60 -9.19 -12.77
CA LEU A 118 -0.76 -9.85 -13.76
C LEU A 118 0.72 -9.44 -13.62
N LEU A 119 1.00 -8.16 -13.37
CA LEU A 119 2.36 -7.69 -13.13
C LEU A 119 2.90 -8.18 -11.78
N LEU A 120 2.09 -8.14 -10.72
CA LEU A 120 2.46 -8.67 -9.40
C LEU A 120 2.76 -10.18 -9.48
N PHE A 121 2.02 -10.92 -10.27
CA PHE A 121 2.21 -12.36 -10.45
C PHE A 121 3.59 -12.70 -11.03
N GLN A 122 4.19 -11.86 -11.89
CA GLN A 122 5.50 -12.13 -12.51
C GLN A 122 6.62 -12.36 -11.49
N LEU A 123 6.45 -11.90 -10.24
CA LEU A 123 7.46 -12.06 -9.21
C LEU A 123 7.71 -13.52 -8.81
N HIS A 124 6.79 -14.46 -9.15
CA HIS A 124 7.01 -15.89 -8.94
C HIS A 124 8.26 -16.44 -9.62
N ALA A 125 8.83 -15.69 -10.59
CA ALA A 125 10.08 -16.02 -11.26
C ALA A 125 11.34 -15.80 -10.40
N LEU A 126 11.21 -15.09 -9.27
CA LEU A 126 12.33 -14.84 -8.34
C LEU A 126 12.59 -16.06 -7.44
N PRO A 127 13.83 -16.25 -6.94
CA PRO A 127 14.14 -17.26 -5.92
C PRO A 127 13.31 -17.05 -4.65
N LEU A 128 12.93 -18.15 -3.99
CA LEU A 128 12.06 -18.14 -2.82
C LEU A 128 12.54 -17.19 -1.71
N ASP A 129 13.81 -17.31 -1.30
CA ASP A 129 14.35 -16.53 -0.20
C ASP A 129 14.36 -15.03 -0.52
N LEU A 130 14.72 -14.69 -1.76
CA LEU A 130 14.69 -13.30 -2.21
C LEU A 130 13.25 -12.79 -2.26
N LEU A 131 12.31 -13.56 -2.80
CA LEU A 131 10.91 -13.15 -2.90
C LEU A 131 10.26 -12.97 -1.52
N CYS A 132 10.59 -13.83 -0.54
CA CYS A 132 10.17 -13.66 0.85
C CYS A 132 10.69 -12.34 1.44
N ALA A 133 11.98 -12.04 1.25
CA ALA A 133 12.57 -10.80 1.72
C ALA A 133 11.93 -9.58 1.03
N LEU A 134 11.73 -9.64 -0.29
CA LEU A 134 11.09 -8.56 -1.05
C LEU A 134 9.64 -8.36 -0.66
N ALA A 135 8.86 -9.43 -0.42
CA ALA A 135 7.47 -9.34 0.02
C ALA A 135 7.36 -8.58 1.36
N PHE A 136 8.26 -8.86 2.30
CA PHE A 136 8.30 -8.16 3.58
C PHE A 136 8.78 -6.70 3.43
N CYS A 137 9.93 -6.48 2.78
CA CYS A 137 10.52 -5.16 2.61
C CYS A 137 9.67 -4.25 1.74
N GLY A 138 9.11 -4.78 0.65
CA GLY A 138 8.28 -4.04 -0.31
C GLY A 138 7.00 -3.52 0.35
N ASP A 139 6.32 -4.35 1.13
CA ASP A 139 5.13 -3.95 1.89
C ASP A 139 5.46 -2.82 2.88
N CYS A 140 6.53 -2.95 3.67
CA CYS A 140 6.93 -1.95 4.67
C CYS A 140 7.38 -0.62 4.03
N TRP A 141 8.27 -0.68 3.04
CA TRP A 141 8.82 0.51 2.40
C TRP A 141 7.80 1.27 1.57
N SER A 142 6.94 0.55 0.86
CA SER A 142 5.90 1.18 0.03
C SER A 142 4.82 1.83 0.89
N LYS A 143 4.47 1.26 2.04
CA LYS A 143 3.61 1.91 3.03
C LYS A 143 4.24 3.17 3.61
N PHE A 144 5.56 3.15 3.92
CA PHE A 144 6.27 4.36 4.33
C PHE A 144 6.21 5.44 3.26
N THR A 145 6.50 5.07 2.00
CA THR A 145 6.49 6.02 0.87
C THR A 145 5.08 6.59 0.65
N ALA A 146 4.06 5.73 0.62
CA ALA A 146 2.67 6.14 0.44
C ALA A 146 2.16 7.00 1.61
N ALA A 147 2.58 6.70 2.84
CA ALA A 147 2.21 7.46 4.03
C ALA A 147 2.65 8.93 3.96
N GLN A 148 3.68 9.27 3.17
CA GLN A 148 4.11 10.66 2.99
C GLN A 148 3.06 11.51 2.27
N LEU A 149 2.07 10.92 1.60
CA LEU A 149 1.02 11.66 0.86
C LEU A 149 0.33 12.70 1.75
N ILE A 150 0.07 12.37 3.01
CA ILE A 150 -0.58 13.26 3.98
C ILE A 150 0.27 14.50 4.34
N ASN A 151 1.58 14.43 4.15
CA ASN A 151 2.50 15.54 4.39
C ASN A 151 2.58 16.52 3.21
N PHE A 152 2.35 16.03 1.98
CA PHE A 152 2.52 16.80 0.74
C PHE A 152 1.23 17.39 0.19
N LEU A 153 0.08 16.71 0.39
CA LEU A 153 -1.19 17.14 -0.17
C LEU A 153 -2.26 17.32 0.92
N PRO A 154 -3.21 18.26 0.76
CA PRO A 154 -4.38 18.34 1.62
C PRO A 154 -5.40 17.25 1.26
N TYR A 155 -6.28 16.93 2.21
CA TYR A 155 -7.41 16.04 1.92
C TYR A 155 -8.40 16.74 0.98
N ALA A 156 -8.87 16.02 -0.05
CA ALA A 156 -9.65 16.62 -1.14
C ALA A 156 -11.16 16.78 -0.85
N ARG A 157 -11.67 16.12 0.20
CA ARG A 157 -13.09 16.17 0.61
C ARG A 157 -13.22 16.79 2.00
N LYS A 158 -14.44 17.20 2.38
CA LYS A 158 -14.78 17.49 3.77
C LYS A 158 -14.83 16.19 4.58
N GLU A 159 -14.67 16.27 5.90
CA GLU A 159 -14.67 15.09 6.78
C GLU A 159 -15.97 14.28 6.66
N GLU A 160 -17.11 14.96 6.59
CA GLU A 160 -18.44 14.35 6.46
C GLU A 160 -18.62 13.60 5.12
N GLU A 161 -17.86 13.96 4.10
CA GLU A 161 -17.89 13.34 2.77
C GLU A 161 -16.90 12.19 2.61
N SER A 162 -16.03 11.98 3.60
CA SER A 162 -15.04 10.89 3.61
C SER A 162 -15.74 9.54 3.85
N LYS A 163 -15.36 8.49 3.09
CA LYS A 163 -15.86 7.12 3.29
C LYS A 163 -15.62 6.61 4.72
N ALA A 164 -14.48 6.97 5.32
CA ALA A 164 -14.10 6.55 6.67
C ALA A 164 -14.47 7.59 7.74
N HIS A 165 -15.08 8.72 7.38
CA HIS A 165 -15.33 9.86 8.27
C HIS A 165 -14.07 10.32 9.04
N VAL A 166 -12.89 10.18 8.42
CA VAL A 166 -11.59 10.52 9.00
C VAL A 166 -10.78 11.33 8.00
N VAL A 167 -10.22 12.44 8.47
CA VAL A 167 -9.20 13.21 7.75
C VAL A 167 -7.88 13.04 8.48
N TYR A 168 -6.88 12.48 7.79
CA TYR A 168 -5.58 12.20 8.40
C TYR A 168 -4.81 13.51 8.67
N GLN A 169 -4.16 13.55 9.83
CA GLN A 169 -3.32 14.67 10.20
C GLN A 169 -1.90 14.49 9.69
N ARG A 170 -1.20 15.61 9.43
CA ARG A 170 0.22 15.59 9.07
C ARG A 170 1.06 14.96 10.17
N MET A 171 2.10 14.24 9.77
CA MET A 171 3.01 13.60 10.70
C MET A 171 3.81 14.63 11.52
N ARG A 172 3.93 14.35 12.81
CA ARG A 172 4.96 14.99 13.66
C ARG A 172 6.32 14.39 13.32
N VAL A 173 7.40 15.07 13.69
CA VAL A 173 8.77 14.58 13.44
C VAL A 173 9.00 13.19 14.05
N SER A 174 8.52 12.94 15.26
CA SER A 174 8.62 11.63 15.92
C SER A 174 7.84 10.53 15.17
N GLU A 175 6.65 10.85 14.66
CA GLU A 175 5.85 9.94 13.84
C GLU A 175 6.52 9.63 12.50
N PHE A 176 7.12 10.66 11.87
CA PHE A 176 7.90 10.47 10.64
C PHE A 176 9.12 9.57 10.87
N LEU A 177 9.88 9.78 11.94
CA LEU A 177 11.03 8.95 12.27
C LEU A 177 10.63 7.50 12.57
N LEU A 178 9.52 7.29 13.27
CA LEU A 178 8.96 5.98 13.51
C LEU A 178 8.53 5.30 12.20
N ALA A 179 7.84 6.03 11.33
CA ALA A 179 7.41 5.53 10.02
C ALA A 179 8.62 5.17 9.14
N LEU A 180 9.65 6.04 9.14
CA LEU A 180 10.90 5.79 8.41
C LEU A 180 11.61 4.53 8.93
N ALA A 181 11.73 4.41 10.25
CA ALA A 181 12.33 3.22 10.86
C ALA A 181 11.52 1.96 10.51
N GLY A 182 10.19 2.02 10.61
CA GLY A 182 9.30 0.90 10.26
C GLY A 182 9.42 0.46 8.80
N GLY A 183 9.63 1.40 7.88
CA GLY A 183 9.81 1.11 6.46
C GLY A 183 11.23 0.69 6.07
N ALA A 184 12.26 1.37 6.60
CA ALA A 184 13.64 1.21 6.18
C ALA A 184 14.36 0.03 6.86
N LEU A 185 14.07 -0.26 8.14
CA LEU A 185 14.76 -1.33 8.87
C LEU A 185 14.68 -2.70 8.16
N PRO A 186 13.51 -3.17 7.70
CA PRO A 186 13.43 -4.43 6.96
C PRO A 186 14.33 -4.43 5.72
N LEU A 187 14.32 -3.33 4.96
CA LEU A 187 15.12 -3.20 3.74
C LEU A 187 16.62 -3.29 4.03
N VAL A 188 17.10 -2.56 5.05
CA VAL A 188 18.52 -2.54 5.42
C VAL A 188 18.97 -3.88 5.99
N CYS A 189 18.09 -4.55 6.76
CA CYS A 189 18.46 -5.82 7.44
C CYS A 189 18.34 -7.06 6.54
N LEU A 190 17.43 -7.07 5.56
CA LEU A 190 17.12 -8.27 4.79
C LEU A 190 17.61 -8.24 3.35
N LEU A 191 17.79 -7.05 2.75
CA LEU A 191 18.26 -6.96 1.38
C LEU A 191 19.77 -6.69 1.30
N PRO A 192 20.48 -7.34 0.37
CA PRO A 192 21.88 -7.02 0.08
C PRO A 192 22.04 -5.54 -0.28
N PHE A 193 23.18 -4.95 0.08
CA PHE A 193 23.47 -3.52 -0.16
C PHE A 193 23.24 -3.11 -1.63
N GLY A 194 23.63 -3.97 -2.57
CA GLY A 194 23.43 -3.73 -4.02
C GLY A 194 21.96 -3.58 -4.42
N MET A 195 21.03 -4.18 -3.67
CA MET A 195 19.59 -4.09 -3.94
C MET A 195 18.90 -2.88 -3.28
N TRP A 196 19.57 -2.08 -2.47
CA TRP A 196 18.94 -0.92 -1.82
C TRP A 196 18.43 0.13 -2.80
N LEU A 197 18.98 0.17 -4.02
CA LEU A 197 18.51 1.05 -5.08
C LEU A 197 17.04 0.79 -5.47
N VAL A 198 16.49 -0.39 -5.17
CA VAL A 198 15.07 -0.68 -5.41
C VAL A 198 14.15 0.28 -4.65
N ALA A 199 14.60 0.83 -3.54
CA ALA A 199 13.86 1.81 -2.74
C ALA A 199 13.57 3.12 -3.49
N LEU A 200 14.30 3.43 -4.57
CA LEU A 200 14.09 4.63 -5.36
C LEU A 200 12.88 4.52 -6.30
N PHE A 201 12.52 3.32 -6.76
CA PHE A 201 11.39 3.14 -7.69
C PHE A 201 10.05 3.61 -7.10
N PRO A 202 9.67 3.24 -5.85
CA PRO A 202 8.49 3.80 -5.18
C PRO A 202 8.53 5.33 -5.07
N VAL A 203 9.69 5.93 -4.81
CA VAL A 203 9.83 7.40 -4.68
C VAL A 203 9.52 8.10 -5.99
N VAL A 204 9.98 7.55 -7.12
CA VAL A 204 9.67 8.09 -8.46
C VAL A 204 8.17 8.02 -8.73
N VAL A 205 7.54 6.87 -8.47
CA VAL A 205 6.09 6.69 -8.64
C VAL A 205 5.31 7.62 -7.71
N PHE A 206 5.73 7.73 -6.45
CA PHE A 206 5.14 8.66 -5.48
C PHE A 206 5.14 10.10 -6.02
N ALA A 207 6.29 10.59 -6.52
CA ALA A 207 6.39 11.95 -7.05
C ALA A 207 5.46 12.17 -8.26
N ALA A 208 5.38 11.19 -9.17
CA ALA A 208 4.51 11.25 -10.34
C ALA A 208 3.03 11.28 -9.94
N LEU A 209 2.61 10.39 -9.02
CA LEU A 209 1.24 10.32 -8.54
C LEU A 209 0.84 11.54 -7.69
N CYS A 210 1.73 12.04 -6.82
CA CYS A 210 1.49 13.30 -6.11
C CYS A 210 1.23 14.46 -7.08
N ARG A 211 2.03 14.57 -8.15
CA ARG A 211 1.83 15.60 -9.18
C ARG A 211 0.49 15.42 -9.89
N LEU A 212 0.12 14.19 -10.23
CA LEU A 212 -1.17 13.86 -10.86
C LEU A 212 -2.35 14.24 -9.95
N MET A 213 -2.32 13.79 -8.67
CA MET A 213 -3.37 14.08 -7.68
C MET A 213 -3.49 15.58 -7.41
N LYS A 214 -2.36 16.30 -7.30
CA LYS A 214 -2.36 17.76 -7.15
C LYS A 214 -3.02 18.46 -8.32
N ARG A 215 -2.75 18.01 -9.55
CA ARG A 215 -3.32 18.62 -10.77
C ARG A 215 -4.81 18.32 -10.94
N ARG A 216 -5.23 17.09 -10.62
CA ARG A 216 -6.59 16.60 -10.90
C ARG A 216 -7.56 16.86 -9.74
N LEU A 217 -7.12 16.70 -8.50
CA LEU A 217 -7.94 16.79 -7.29
C LEU A 217 -7.61 18.00 -6.40
N ASN A 218 -6.44 18.62 -6.61
CA ASN A 218 -5.86 19.58 -5.67
C ASN A 218 -5.75 19.00 -4.23
N GLY A 219 -5.53 17.69 -4.12
CA GLY A 219 -5.50 16.97 -2.86
C GLY A 219 -5.51 15.46 -3.05
N TYR A 220 -5.82 14.71 -1.97
CA TYR A 220 -5.94 13.24 -1.99
C TYR A 220 -7.21 12.77 -1.26
N THR A 221 -7.61 11.52 -1.49
CA THR A 221 -8.66 10.79 -0.75
C THR A 221 -8.07 9.54 -0.09
N GLY A 222 -8.87 8.83 0.71
CA GLY A 222 -8.47 7.52 1.26
C GLY A 222 -8.08 6.52 0.16
N ASP A 223 -8.87 6.49 -0.93
CA ASP A 223 -8.63 5.63 -2.10
C ASP A 223 -7.30 5.96 -2.78
N CYS A 224 -6.95 7.26 -2.84
CA CYS A 224 -5.63 7.71 -3.31
C CYS A 224 -4.47 7.16 -2.45
N CYS A 225 -4.66 7.00 -1.13
CA CYS A 225 -3.64 6.39 -0.27
C CYS A 225 -3.45 4.90 -0.61
N GLY A 226 -4.56 4.15 -0.78
CA GLY A 226 -4.52 2.75 -1.19
C GLY A 226 -3.83 2.55 -2.55
N ALA A 227 -4.23 3.35 -3.56
CA ALA A 227 -3.62 3.34 -4.88
C ALA A 227 -2.13 3.71 -4.84
N MET A 228 -1.76 4.74 -4.06
CA MET A 228 -0.37 5.14 -3.87
C MET A 228 0.46 4.00 -3.32
N PHE A 229 -0.02 3.31 -2.28
CA PHE A 229 0.68 2.17 -1.69
C PHE A 229 0.90 1.06 -2.72
N LEU A 230 -0.16 0.58 -3.37
CA LEU A 230 -0.07 -0.56 -4.29
C LEU A 230 0.78 -0.26 -5.53
N LEU A 231 0.71 0.95 -6.07
CA LEU A 231 1.54 1.35 -7.22
C LEU A 231 3.01 1.58 -6.83
N CYS A 232 3.28 2.10 -5.63
CA CYS A 232 4.64 2.17 -5.09
C CYS A 232 5.21 0.76 -4.84
N GLU A 233 4.40 -0.15 -4.29
CA GLU A 233 4.78 -1.54 -4.05
C GLU A 233 5.06 -2.27 -5.36
N LEU A 234 4.20 -2.12 -6.35
CA LEU A 234 4.42 -2.69 -7.68
C LEU A 234 5.72 -2.18 -8.32
N ALA A 235 6.00 -0.87 -8.18
CA ALA A 235 7.24 -0.28 -8.66
C ALA A 235 8.47 -0.85 -7.93
N PHE A 236 8.40 -1.05 -6.61
CA PHE A 236 9.44 -1.72 -5.84
C PHE A 236 9.71 -3.12 -6.37
N TYR A 237 8.68 -3.90 -6.60
CA TYR A 237 8.79 -5.26 -7.07
C TYR A 237 9.31 -5.36 -8.51
N LEU A 238 8.77 -4.56 -9.44
CA LEU A 238 9.26 -4.54 -10.81
C LEU A 238 10.70 -4.04 -10.90
N GLY A 239 11.08 -3.05 -10.07
CA GLY A 239 12.45 -2.62 -9.94
C GLY A 239 13.37 -3.73 -9.40
N SER A 240 12.88 -4.54 -8.45
CA SER A 240 13.62 -5.69 -7.91
C SER A 240 13.78 -6.79 -8.96
N LEU A 241 12.74 -7.08 -9.73
CA LEU A 241 12.78 -8.05 -10.83
C LEU A 241 13.78 -7.62 -11.91
N TRP A 242 13.77 -6.33 -12.27
CA TRP A 242 14.72 -5.76 -13.21
C TRP A 242 16.16 -5.85 -12.69
N MET A 243 16.41 -5.46 -11.44
CA MET A 243 17.75 -5.55 -10.86
C MET A 243 18.25 -7.00 -10.77
N TYR A 244 17.39 -7.94 -10.36
CA TYR A 244 17.75 -9.35 -10.28
C TYR A 244 18.13 -9.95 -11.67
N HIS A 245 17.53 -9.43 -12.74
CA HIS A 245 17.79 -9.93 -14.09
C HIS A 245 19.09 -9.38 -14.70
N TYR A 246 19.52 -8.18 -14.31
CA TYR A 246 20.63 -7.49 -14.95
C TYR A 246 21.88 -7.30 -14.05
N TYR A 247 21.78 -7.59 -12.76
CA TYR A 247 22.84 -7.55 -11.76
C TYR A 247 22.93 -8.85 -10.97
#